data_b66ab76aabcee3c07380c1e06e4c0f26
#
_entry.id   b66ab76aabcee3c07380c1e06e4c0f26
#
_cell.length_a   1.000
_cell.length_b   1.000
_cell.length_c   1.000
_cell.angle_alpha   90.00
_cell.angle_beta   90.00
_cell.angle_gamma   90.00
#
_symmetry.space_group_name_H-M   'P 1'
#
loop_
_entity.id
_entity.type
_entity.pdbx_description
1 polymer ?
#
loop_
_entity_poly.entity_id
_entity_poly.type
_entity_poly.pdbx_seq_one_letter_code
_entity_poly.pdbx_strand_id
1 'polypeptide(L)'
;MLNLYTYQMSEIIRDEIRQGVEIDGETQEFAFDLNEFFKVKPSGSFEHEAEVDRFLDAMTTQNKFPFSTPELRAELKHTFWLLNRVDSARALAKKLQAHPVFRDYEVILAAGDGKLDDTDENQKSFDRVKAAIAHHEKTITLSVGQLTTGVTIPEWSAVLMLSNLKSPALYMQAAFRAQNPCLFHENGTFRRKENAYVFDFDPARTLLIYEQFANDLSQDTASGKGDTEERKAHIQNLLNFFPVIGEDEEGEMIPLDAEKVLSI
;
A
#
# COMPACT_ATOMS: atom_id res chain seq x y z
N MET A 1 -15.58 -6.69 1.81
CA MET A 1 -15.20 -5.76 2.90
C MET A 1 -13.80 -5.23 2.60
N LEU A 2 -13.51 -3.93 2.84
CA LEU A 2 -12.17 -3.35 2.72
C LEU A 2 -11.41 -3.56 4.03
N ASN A 3 -10.17 -4.05 3.94
CA ASN A 3 -9.33 -4.36 5.10
C ASN A 3 -7.98 -3.66 4.94
N LEU A 4 -7.49 -3.03 6.01
CA LEU A 4 -6.17 -2.39 6.04
C LEU A 4 -5.19 -3.29 6.81
N TYR A 5 -4.12 -3.69 6.14
CA TYR A 5 -2.99 -4.39 6.74
C TYR A 5 -1.81 -3.44 6.85
N THR A 6 -1.21 -3.37 8.01
CA THR A 6 0.02 -2.60 8.22
C THR A 6 1.12 -3.48 8.75
N TYR A 7 2.29 -3.41 8.11
CA TYR A 7 3.44 -4.27 8.38
C TYR A 7 4.62 -3.45 8.87
N GLN A 8 5.36 -3.99 9.83
CA GLN A 8 6.63 -3.40 10.25
C GLN A 8 7.75 -3.82 9.28
N MET A 9 8.37 -2.82 8.66
CA MET A 9 9.50 -3.05 7.74
C MET A 9 10.84 -3.17 8.46
N SER A 10 10.91 -2.71 9.70
CA SER A 10 12.14 -2.65 10.49
C SER A 10 12.85 -4.01 10.64
N GLU A 11 12.12 -5.12 10.64
CA GLU A 11 12.73 -6.46 10.72
C GLU A 11 13.44 -6.86 9.43
N ILE A 12 12.89 -6.49 8.27
CA ILE A 12 13.51 -6.74 6.96
C ILE A 12 14.81 -5.95 6.82
N ILE A 13 14.89 -4.80 7.47
CA ILE A 13 16.01 -3.85 7.41
C ILE A 13 16.98 -4.02 8.59
N ARG A 14 16.50 -4.47 9.77
CA ARG A 14 17.28 -4.57 11.03
C ARG A 14 18.50 -5.48 10.94
N ASP A 15 18.46 -6.53 10.17
CA ASP A 15 19.56 -7.50 10.09
C ASP A 15 20.83 -6.92 9.47
N GLU A 16 20.73 -5.84 8.69
CA GLU A 16 21.90 -5.14 8.14
C GLU A 16 22.37 -3.95 8.98
N ILE A 17 21.45 -3.23 9.64
CA ILE A 17 21.84 -2.12 10.53
C ILE A 17 22.59 -2.65 11.76
N ARG A 18 22.35 -3.90 12.18
CA ARG A 18 23.13 -4.56 13.25
C ARG A 18 24.56 -4.92 12.87
N GLN A 19 24.91 -4.89 11.60
CA GLN A 19 26.27 -5.26 11.14
C GLN A 19 27.19 -4.07 10.88
N GLY A 20 26.79 -2.82 10.99
CA GLY A 20 27.70 -1.85 10.48
C GLY A 20 27.66 -0.39 10.83
N VAL A 21 26.95 0.13 11.84
CA VAL A 21 27.23 1.50 12.32
C VAL A 21 26.82 1.65 13.79
N GLU A 22 27.74 1.40 14.72
CA GLU A 22 27.78 2.09 16.00
C GLU A 22 28.24 3.52 15.70
N ILE A 23 27.30 4.42 15.53
CA ILE A 23 27.57 5.85 15.61
C ILE A 23 27.07 6.34 16.98
N ASP A 24 28.02 6.67 17.85
CA ASP A 24 27.88 7.44 19.08
C ASP A 24 26.58 7.18 19.90
N GLY A 25 26.44 6.01 20.50
CA GLY A 25 25.68 5.81 21.74
C GLY A 25 24.20 6.20 21.79
N GLU A 26 23.59 6.69 20.73
CA GLU A 26 22.18 7.00 20.61
C GLU A 26 21.54 6.11 19.53
N THR A 27 20.64 5.26 19.99
CA THR A 27 19.72 4.53 19.10
C THR A 27 18.75 5.56 18.52
N GLN A 28 19.10 6.17 17.39
CA GLN A 28 18.12 6.91 16.61
C GLN A 28 17.13 5.89 16.06
N GLU A 29 15.91 5.89 16.58
CA GLU A 29 14.77 5.33 15.90
C GLU A 29 14.60 6.12 14.60
N PHE A 30 15.16 5.57 13.52
CA PHE A 30 14.85 6.08 12.19
C PHE A 30 13.38 5.76 11.93
N ALA A 31 12.54 6.77 11.98
CA ALA A 31 11.19 6.68 11.44
C ALA A 31 11.33 6.15 10.00
N PHE A 32 10.71 5.01 9.72
CA PHE A 32 10.82 4.39 8.41
C PHE A 32 10.17 5.30 7.36
N ASP A 33 10.97 5.75 6.39
CA ASP A 33 10.51 6.61 5.30
C ASP A 33 10.46 5.83 3.98
N LEU A 34 9.24 5.51 3.53
CA LEU A 34 9.01 4.80 2.26
C LEU A 34 9.55 5.58 1.05
N ASN A 35 9.49 6.91 1.07
CA ASN A 35 10.00 7.73 -0.03
C ASN A 35 11.53 7.64 -0.11
N GLU A 36 12.21 7.60 1.02
CA GLU A 36 13.66 7.38 1.08
C GLU A 36 14.03 5.93 0.72
N PHE A 37 13.25 4.96 1.18
CA PHE A 37 13.45 3.54 0.88
C PHE A 37 13.44 3.26 -0.64
N PHE A 38 12.52 3.87 -1.38
CA PHE A 38 12.39 3.71 -2.84
C PHE A 38 13.11 4.79 -3.64
N LYS A 39 14.06 5.49 -3.05
CA LYS A 39 14.85 6.50 -3.74
C LYS A 39 15.81 5.89 -4.75
N VAL A 40 15.96 6.58 -5.87
CA VAL A 40 16.71 6.12 -7.04
C VAL A 40 17.94 7.00 -7.28
N LYS A 41 19.07 6.36 -7.58
CA LYS A 41 20.31 7.02 -8.00
C LYS A 41 20.16 7.61 -9.41
N PRO A 42 21.02 8.56 -9.81
CA PRO A 42 21.06 9.05 -11.19
C PRO A 42 21.24 7.94 -12.25
N SER A 43 21.81 6.80 -11.86
CA SER A 43 21.96 5.61 -12.72
C SER A 43 20.66 4.87 -13.02
N GLY A 44 19.56 5.17 -12.30
CA GLY A 44 18.26 4.51 -12.44
C GLY A 44 18.09 3.26 -11.57
N SER A 45 19.08 2.92 -10.71
CA SER A 45 18.96 1.86 -9.70
C SER A 45 18.57 2.43 -8.34
N PHE A 46 17.99 1.61 -7.46
CA PHE A 46 17.65 2.04 -6.10
C PHE A 46 18.91 2.36 -5.28
N GLU A 47 18.84 3.36 -4.41
CA GLU A 47 19.90 3.61 -3.42
C GLU A 47 20.01 2.45 -2.44
N HIS A 48 18.87 1.88 -2.04
CA HIS A 48 18.74 0.72 -1.16
C HIS A 48 18.37 -0.55 -1.95
N GLU A 49 19.20 -0.90 -2.93
CA GLU A 49 18.93 -1.99 -3.88
C GLU A 49 18.70 -3.34 -3.19
N ALA A 50 19.56 -3.71 -2.23
CA ALA A 50 19.49 -4.98 -1.52
C ALA A 50 18.24 -5.05 -0.62
N GLU A 51 17.88 -3.94 0.00
CA GLU A 51 16.70 -3.85 0.87
C GLU A 51 15.40 -3.94 0.05
N VAL A 52 15.36 -3.32 -1.12
CA VAL A 52 14.21 -3.46 -2.04
C VAL A 52 14.07 -4.89 -2.51
N ASP A 53 15.16 -5.56 -2.86
CA ASP A 53 15.14 -6.98 -3.24
C ASP A 53 14.61 -7.85 -2.09
N ARG A 54 15.06 -7.63 -0.86
CA ARG A 54 14.54 -8.36 0.31
C ARG A 54 13.07 -8.09 0.58
N PHE A 55 12.63 -6.86 0.39
CA PHE A 55 11.21 -6.51 0.51
C PHE A 55 10.36 -7.31 -0.48
N LEU A 56 10.75 -7.37 -1.74
CA LEU A 56 10.03 -8.15 -2.75
C LEU A 56 10.06 -9.65 -2.44
N ASP A 57 11.19 -10.17 -1.99
CA ASP A 57 11.33 -11.57 -1.58
C ASP A 57 10.46 -11.88 -0.35
N ALA A 58 10.45 -11.03 0.66
CA ALA A 58 9.62 -11.18 1.85
C ALA A 58 8.12 -11.22 1.50
N MET A 59 7.66 -10.33 0.62
CA MET A 59 6.26 -10.29 0.18
C MET A 59 5.80 -11.57 -0.49
N THR A 60 6.71 -12.35 -1.05
CA THR A 60 6.40 -13.58 -1.80
C THR A 60 6.77 -14.87 -1.06
N THR A 61 7.43 -14.78 0.09
CA THR A 61 7.90 -15.96 0.84
C THR A 61 7.45 -16.01 2.30
N GLN A 62 7.26 -14.88 2.97
CA GLN A 62 6.83 -14.86 4.37
C GLN A 62 5.30 -14.86 4.46
N ASN A 63 4.75 -15.79 5.24
CA ASN A 63 3.31 -16.08 5.30
C ASN A 63 2.41 -14.91 5.62
N LYS A 64 2.90 -13.94 6.39
CA LYS A 64 2.12 -12.73 6.74
C LYS A 64 1.90 -11.77 5.56
N PHE A 65 2.73 -11.84 4.52
CA PHE A 65 2.69 -10.91 3.40
C PHE A 65 1.74 -11.35 2.29
N PRO A 66 1.22 -10.38 1.49
CA PRO A 66 0.05 -10.59 0.64
C PRO A 66 0.28 -11.47 -0.59
N PHE A 67 1.52 -11.67 -1.04
CA PHE A 67 1.83 -12.46 -2.24
C PHE A 67 2.56 -13.78 -1.93
N SER A 68 2.50 -14.24 -0.68
CA SER A 68 3.30 -15.36 -0.19
C SER A 68 2.79 -16.73 -0.64
N THR A 69 1.51 -16.87 -0.97
CA THR A 69 0.92 -18.14 -1.41
C THR A 69 0.22 -18.03 -2.75
N PRO A 70 0.09 -19.15 -3.50
CA PRO A 70 -0.68 -19.15 -4.75
C PRO A 70 -2.14 -18.73 -4.58
N GLU A 71 -2.76 -19.07 -3.45
CA GLU A 71 -4.14 -18.72 -3.13
C GLU A 71 -4.30 -17.20 -2.94
N LEU A 72 -3.41 -16.57 -2.18
CA LEU A 72 -3.37 -15.12 -2.02
C LEU A 72 -3.13 -14.41 -3.35
N ARG A 73 -2.20 -14.91 -4.17
CA ARG A 73 -1.96 -14.36 -5.50
C ARG A 73 -3.16 -14.51 -6.44
N ALA A 74 -3.92 -15.59 -6.30
CA ALA A 74 -5.16 -15.79 -7.06
C ALA A 74 -6.26 -14.81 -6.65
N GLU A 75 -6.29 -14.38 -5.39
CA GLU A 75 -7.20 -13.34 -4.90
C GLU A 75 -6.75 -11.93 -5.32
N LEU A 76 -5.43 -11.72 -5.41
CA LEU A 76 -4.80 -10.42 -5.71
C LEU A 76 -4.33 -10.32 -7.16
N LYS A 77 -5.15 -10.73 -8.12
CA LYS A 77 -4.78 -10.75 -9.54
C LYS A 77 -4.48 -9.37 -10.11
N HIS A 78 -5.25 -8.36 -9.72
CA HIS A 78 -5.11 -6.99 -10.20
C HIS A 78 -4.94 -6.05 -9.02
N THR A 79 -3.78 -5.39 -8.94
CA THR A 79 -3.44 -4.51 -7.82
C THR A 79 -2.92 -3.15 -8.30
N PHE A 80 -3.06 -2.16 -7.43
CA PHE A 80 -2.65 -0.78 -7.63
C PHE A 80 -1.61 -0.40 -6.58
N TRP A 81 -0.40 0.00 -7.03
CA TRP A 81 0.72 0.33 -6.16
C TRP A 81 1.07 1.80 -6.31
N LEU A 82 1.02 2.54 -5.21
CA LEU A 82 1.25 3.97 -5.19
C LEU A 82 2.66 4.29 -4.72
N LEU A 83 3.43 4.99 -5.57
CA LEU A 83 4.78 5.49 -5.28
C LEU A 83 4.80 7.02 -5.31
N ASN A 84 5.89 7.61 -4.81
CA ASN A 84 6.06 9.05 -4.73
C ASN A 84 6.72 9.66 -5.99
N ARG A 85 7.53 8.88 -6.73
CA ARG A 85 8.36 9.38 -7.85
C ARG A 85 8.29 8.48 -9.08
N VAL A 86 8.35 9.10 -10.24
CA VAL A 86 8.33 8.39 -11.53
C VAL A 86 9.58 7.50 -11.71
N ASP A 87 10.75 7.98 -11.31
CA ASP A 87 11.98 7.20 -11.37
C ASP A 87 11.94 5.97 -10.46
N SER A 88 11.37 6.09 -9.25
CA SER A 88 11.13 4.97 -8.35
C SER A 88 10.18 3.93 -8.96
N ALA A 89 9.09 4.39 -9.58
CA ALA A 89 8.15 3.50 -10.27
C ALA A 89 8.80 2.76 -11.45
N ARG A 90 9.62 3.44 -12.24
CA ARG A 90 10.37 2.82 -13.35
C ARG A 90 11.39 1.78 -12.85
N ALA A 91 12.13 2.09 -11.79
CA ALA A 91 13.07 1.16 -11.18
C ALA A 91 12.36 -0.07 -10.61
N LEU A 92 11.22 0.13 -9.92
CA LEU A 92 10.42 -0.95 -9.38
C LEU A 92 9.84 -1.84 -10.49
N ALA A 93 9.37 -1.27 -11.59
CA ALA A 93 8.88 -2.04 -12.74
C ALA A 93 9.94 -3.02 -13.26
N LYS A 94 11.19 -2.58 -13.39
CA LYS A 94 12.30 -3.45 -13.80
C LYS A 94 12.55 -4.57 -12.80
N LYS A 95 12.50 -4.28 -11.50
CA LYS A 95 12.66 -5.28 -10.44
C LYS A 95 11.56 -6.34 -10.48
N LEU A 96 10.31 -5.91 -10.62
CA LEU A 96 9.15 -6.81 -10.70
C LEU A 96 9.24 -7.73 -11.92
N GLN A 97 9.62 -7.21 -13.08
CA GLN A 97 9.78 -8.00 -14.31
C GLN A 97 10.89 -9.06 -14.21
N ALA A 98 11.92 -8.81 -13.41
CA ALA A 98 13.02 -9.75 -13.17
C ALA A 98 12.77 -10.70 -11.99
N HIS A 99 11.78 -10.42 -11.12
CA HIS A 99 11.51 -11.20 -9.92
C HIS A 99 10.86 -12.56 -10.24
N PRO A 100 11.25 -13.65 -9.56
CA PRO A 100 10.74 -15.00 -9.86
C PRO A 100 9.21 -15.17 -9.81
N VAL A 101 8.53 -14.41 -8.92
CA VAL A 101 7.07 -14.45 -8.79
C VAL A 101 6.41 -13.33 -9.59
N PHE A 102 6.88 -12.09 -9.42
CA PHE A 102 6.22 -10.94 -10.03
C PHE A 102 6.40 -10.83 -11.55
N ARG A 103 7.36 -11.54 -12.14
CA ARG A 103 7.50 -11.63 -13.61
C ARG A 103 6.26 -12.20 -14.31
N ASP A 104 5.40 -12.89 -13.56
CA ASP A 104 4.14 -13.45 -14.09
C ASP A 104 3.00 -12.42 -14.16
N TYR A 105 3.25 -11.21 -13.66
CA TYR A 105 2.33 -10.07 -13.69
C TYR A 105 2.67 -9.13 -14.85
N GLU A 106 1.65 -8.65 -15.57
CA GLU A 106 1.82 -7.51 -16.45
C GLU A 106 1.95 -6.24 -15.61
N VAL A 107 3.06 -5.55 -15.73
CA VAL A 107 3.34 -4.30 -14.99
C VAL A 107 3.04 -3.10 -15.87
N ILE A 108 2.09 -2.27 -15.44
CA ILE A 108 1.68 -1.05 -16.13
C ILE A 108 2.22 0.15 -15.35
N LEU A 109 2.95 1.03 -16.04
CA LEU A 109 3.41 2.28 -15.49
C LEU A 109 2.39 3.39 -15.80
N ALA A 110 1.60 3.76 -14.81
CA ALA A 110 0.67 4.88 -14.85
C ALA A 110 1.31 6.11 -14.18
N ALA A 111 2.42 6.56 -14.75
CA ALA A 111 3.19 7.70 -14.30
C ALA A 111 3.49 8.55 -15.54
N GLY A 112 2.82 9.69 -15.69
CA GLY A 112 3.08 10.65 -16.73
C GLY A 112 4.39 11.42 -16.50
N ASP A 113 4.61 12.46 -17.28
CA ASP A 113 5.81 13.33 -17.20
C ASP A 113 5.90 14.22 -15.95
N GLY A 114 5.17 13.83 -14.87
CA GLY A 114 5.19 14.51 -13.58
C GLY A 114 4.24 15.70 -13.46
N LYS A 115 3.38 15.93 -14.43
CA LYS A 115 2.29 16.92 -14.34
C LYS A 115 1.03 16.25 -13.85
N LEU A 116 0.63 16.58 -12.64
CA LEU A 116 -0.50 15.98 -11.90
C LEU A 116 -1.89 16.26 -12.53
N ASP A 117 -2.00 17.24 -13.41
CA ASP A 117 -3.29 17.74 -13.94
C ASP A 117 -3.52 17.45 -15.42
N ASP A 118 -2.78 16.54 -16.03
CA ASP A 118 -3.00 16.20 -17.44
C ASP A 118 -4.11 15.12 -17.55
N THR A 119 -5.33 15.59 -17.86
CA THR A 119 -6.49 14.72 -18.06
C THR A 119 -6.29 13.74 -19.22
N ASP A 120 -5.54 14.12 -20.24
CA ASP A 120 -5.24 13.27 -21.40
C ASP A 120 -4.29 12.13 -21.01
N GLU A 121 -3.30 12.39 -20.14
CA GLU A 121 -2.39 11.36 -19.62
C GLU A 121 -3.11 10.40 -18.68
N ASN A 122 -4.02 10.89 -17.84
CA ASN A 122 -4.87 10.04 -17.00
C ASN A 122 -5.76 9.13 -17.86
N GLN A 123 -6.37 9.64 -18.92
CA GLN A 123 -7.19 8.84 -19.83
C GLN A 123 -6.37 7.77 -20.54
N LYS A 124 -5.19 8.11 -21.06
CA LYS A 124 -4.28 7.13 -21.68
C LYS A 124 -3.82 6.05 -20.69
N SER A 125 -3.54 6.43 -19.43
CA SER A 125 -3.18 5.48 -18.37
C SER A 125 -4.35 4.58 -18.04
N PHE A 126 -5.57 5.10 -17.93
CA PHE A 126 -6.79 4.32 -17.72
C PHE A 126 -7.00 3.29 -18.83
N ASP A 127 -6.92 3.71 -20.09
CA ASP A 127 -7.12 2.83 -21.24
C ASP A 127 -6.07 1.71 -21.28
N ARG A 128 -4.80 2.01 -20.97
CA ARG A 128 -3.74 1.01 -20.87
C ARG A 128 -4.00 -0.01 -19.75
N VAL A 129 -4.43 0.45 -18.58
CA VAL A 129 -4.75 -0.44 -17.45
C VAL A 129 -5.93 -1.34 -17.79
N LYS A 130 -6.99 -0.80 -18.37
CA LYS A 130 -8.17 -1.58 -18.80
C LYS A 130 -7.80 -2.63 -19.85
N ALA A 131 -6.98 -2.25 -20.84
CA ALA A 131 -6.50 -3.18 -21.85
C ALA A 131 -5.63 -4.29 -21.25
N ALA A 132 -4.73 -3.95 -20.32
CA ALA A 132 -3.88 -4.94 -19.65
C ALA A 132 -4.72 -5.93 -18.82
N ILE A 133 -5.70 -5.46 -18.06
CA ILE A 133 -6.61 -6.31 -17.27
C ILE A 133 -7.42 -7.26 -18.20
N ALA A 134 -7.83 -6.77 -19.37
CA ALA A 134 -8.58 -7.59 -20.34
C ALA A 134 -7.74 -8.70 -20.98
N HIS A 135 -6.43 -8.50 -21.12
CA HIS A 135 -5.53 -9.42 -21.85
C HIS A 135 -4.60 -10.24 -20.97
N HIS A 136 -4.44 -9.87 -19.70
CA HIS A 136 -3.54 -10.55 -18.75
C HIS A 136 -4.30 -11.01 -17.52
N GLU A 137 -4.00 -12.20 -17.05
CA GLU A 137 -4.63 -12.77 -15.85
C GLU A 137 -4.24 -11.99 -14.58
N LYS A 138 -3.02 -11.49 -14.53
CA LYS A 138 -2.47 -10.77 -13.38
C LYS A 138 -1.80 -9.46 -13.81
N THR A 139 -2.13 -8.37 -13.14
CA THR A 139 -1.55 -7.05 -13.42
C THR A 139 -1.11 -6.34 -12.14
N ILE A 140 -0.06 -5.54 -12.26
CA ILE A 140 0.35 -4.57 -11.24
C ILE A 140 0.40 -3.20 -11.92
N THR A 141 -0.42 -2.27 -11.44
CA THR A 141 -0.38 -0.88 -11.90
C THR A 141 0.45 -0.05 -10.94
N LEU A 142 1.58 0.48 -11.41
CA LEU A 142 2.41 1.41 -10.65
C LEU A 142 1.98 2.83 -10.96
N SER A 143 1.60 3.60 -9.94
CA SER A 143 1.12 4.98 -10.10
C SER A 143 1.96 5.94 -9.24
N VAL A 144 2.09 7.16 -9.76
CA VAL A 144 2.66 8.31 -9.03
C VAL A 144 1.62 9.43 -9.03
N GLY A 145 0.52 9.18 -8.30
CA GLY A 145 -0.61 10.11 -8.21
C GLY A 145 -1.67 10.01 -9.31
N GLN A 146 -1.36 9.41 -10.46
CA GLN A 146 -2.36 9.16 -11.50
C GLN A 146 -3.34 8.05 -11.08
N LEU A 147 -4.57 8.10 -11.57
CA LEU A 147 -5.63 7.11 -11.31
C LEU A 147 -6.05 7.00 -9.83
N THR A 148 -5.59 7.88 -8.95
CA THR A 148 -6.03 7.93 -7.55
C THR A 148 -7.41 8.57 -7.40
N THR A 149 -7.81 9.39 -8.35
CA THR A 149 -9.11 10.08 -8.38
C THR A 149 -9.74 9.99 -9.77
N GLY A 150 -11.06 10.13 -9.85
CA GLY A 150 -11.79 10.31 -11.12
C GLY A 150 -11.94 9.05 -11.98
N VAL A 151 -11.41 7.89 -11.57
CA VAL A 151 -11.51 6.64 -12.32
C VAL A 151 -12.06 5.51 -11.45
N THR A 152 -12.73 4.55 -12.09
CA THR A 152 -13.21 3.34 -11.44
C THR A 152 -12.68 2.12 -12.19
N ILE A 153 -11.88 1.32 -11.52
CA ILE A 153 -11.35 0.04 -12.00
C ILE A 153 -11.75 -1.04 -10.98
N PRO A 154 -12.93 -1.67 -11.16
CA PRO A 154 -13.49 -2.59 -10.17
C PRO A 154 -12.63 -3.83 -9.95
N GLU A 155 -11.81 -4.20 -10.93
CA GLU A 155 -10.92 -5.37 -10.88
C GLU A 155 -9.77 -5.22 -9.87
N TRP A 156 -9.41 -4.01 -9.48
CA TRP A 156 -8.41 -3.82 -8.42
C TRP A 156 -8.89 -4.38 -7.09
N SER A 157 -8.20 -5.38 -6.59
CA SER A 157 -8.50 -6.05 -5.31
C SER A 157 -7.66 -5.54 -4.16
N ALA A 158 -6.56 -4.86 -4.43
CA ALA A 158 -5.69 -4.29 -3.42
C ALA A 158 -5.01 -3.01 -3.89
N VAL A 159 -4.72 -2.15 -2.91
CA VAL A 159 -3.84 -0.99 -3.02
C VAL A 159 -2.63 -1.20 -2.12
N LEU A 160 -1.43 -1.06 -2.66
CA LEU A 160 -0.20 -1.03 -1.88
C LEU A 160 0.28 0.42 -1.75
N MET A 161 0.42 0.89 -0.53
CA MET A 161 0.92 2.22 -0.20
C MET A 161 2.45 2.17 -0.04
N LEU A 162 3.16 2.51 -1.11
CA LEU A 162 4.63 2.56 -1.15
C LEU A 162 5.15 4.01 -1.13
N SER A 163 4.34 4.92 -0.60
CA SER A 163 4.63 6.34 -0.49
C SER A 163 4.23 6.85 0.88
N ASN A 164 4.96 7.82 1.40
CA ASN A 164 4.65 8.50 2.66
C ASN A 164 3.54 9.55 2.50
N LEU A 165 2.36 9.13 2.07
CA LEU A 165 1.18 10.00 2.07
C LEU A 165 0.86 10.43 3.52
N LYS A 166 0.82 11.74 3.75
CA LYS A 166 0.54 12.32 5.06
C LYS A 166 -0.88 12.89 5.18
N SER A 167 -1.53 13.18 4.05
CA SER A 167 -2.91 13.68 4.03
C SER A 167 -3.89 12.54 4.23
N PRO A 168 -4.72 12.53 5.28
CA PRO A 168 -5.76 11.52 5.48
C PRO A 168 -6.73 11.43 4.30
N ALA A 169 -7.12 12.56 3.74
CA ALA A 169 -8.03 12.60 2.60
C ALA A 169 -7.43 11.94 1.35
N LEU A 170 -6.19 12.27 0.99
CA LEU A 170 -5.51 11.66 -0.16
C LEU A 170 -5.24 10.17 0.06
N TYR A 171 -4.87 9.79 1.27
CA TYR A 171 -4.68 8.39 1.64
C TYR A 171 -5.96 7.57 1.44
N MET A 172 -7.08 8.05 1.96
CA MET A 172 -8.37 7.36 1.85
C MET A 172 -8.89 7.35 0.42
N GLN A 173 -8.67 8.41 -0.37
CA GLN A 173 -8.99 8.40 -1.80
C GLN A 173 -8.25 7.28 -2.54
N ALA A 174 -6.97 7.07 -2.26
CA ALA A 174 -6.20 5.97 -2.84
C ALA A 174 -6.68 4.60 -2.31
N ALA A 175 -6.86 4.48 -1.00
CA ALA A 175 -7.32 3.25 -0.35
C ALA A 175 -8.65 2.74 -0.91
N PHE A 176 -9.60 3.64 -1.13
CA PHE A 176 -10.93 3.29 -1.61
C PHE A 176 -10.98 2.87 -3.10
N ARG A 177 -9.86 2.97 -3.84
CA ARG A 177 -9.78 2.46 -5.23
C ARG A 177 -10.02 0.96 -5.33
N ALA A 178 -9.67 0.18 -4.31
CA ALA A 178 -9.90 -1.27 -4.27
C ALA A 178 -11.32 -1.66 -3.83
N GLN A 179 -12.12 -0.74 -3.33
CA GLN A 179 -13.40 -1.02 -2.68
C GLN A 179 -14.53 -1.33 -3.67
N ASN A 180 -14.41 -0.98 -4.94
CA ASN A 180 -15.48 -1.13 -5.91
C ASN A 180 -15.89 -2.59 -6.10
N PRO A 181 -17.21 -2.90 -6.12
CA PRO A 181 -17.68 -4.24 -6.40
C PRO A 181 -17.23 -4.71 -7.78
N CYS A 182 -16.87 -5.99 -7.86
CA CYS A 182 -16.51 -6.62 -9.12
C CYS A 182 -17.04 -8.05 -9.19
N LEU A 183 -17.42 -8.46 -10.38
CA LEU A 183 -17.80 -9.83 -10.72
C LEU A 183 -16.78 -10.34 -11.75
N PHE A 184 -15.90 -11.23 -11.32
CA PHE A 184 -14.93 -11.86 -12.19
C PHE A 184 -15.57 -13.03 -12.94
N HIS A 185 -15.30 -13.14 -14.24
CA HIS A 185 -15.68 -14.29 -15.04
C HIS A 185 -14.45 -15.15 -15.29
N GLU A 186 -14.40 -16.31 -14.63
CA GLU A 186 -13.26 -17.23 -14.67
C GLU A 186 -13.76 -18.66 -14.98
N ASN A 187 -13.19 -19.29 -16.00
CA ASN A 187 -13.50 -20.68 -16.39
C ASN A 187 -15.01 -20.98 -16.55
N GLY A 188 -15.75 -20.01 -17.11
CA GLY A 188 -17.19 -20.16 -17.32
C GLY A 188 -18.06 -19.95 -16.07
N THR A 189 -17.46 -19.54 -14.95
CA THR A 189 -18.15 -19.22 -13.70
C THR A 189 -17.93 -17.77 -13.29
N PHE A 190 -18.89 -17.23 -12.52
CA PHE A 190 -18.78 -15.90 -11.97
C PHE A 190 -18.32 -15.98 -10.51
N ARG A 191 -17.27 -15.24 -10.18
CA ARG A 191 -16.76 -15.08 -8.80
C ARG A 191 -16.89 -13.63 -8.37
N ARG A 192 -17.64 -13.39 -7.28
CA ARG A 192 -17.76 -12.07 -6.69
C ARG A 192 -16.49 -11.68 -5.93
N LYS A 193 -16.05 -10.44 -6.07
CA LYS A 193 -15.04 -9.86 -5.20
C LYS A 193 -15.62 -9.65 -3.80
N GLU A 194 -15.23 -10.48 -2.85
CA GLU A 194 -15.76 -10.44 -1.49
C GLU A 194 -14.98 -9.47 -0.61
N ASN A 195 -13.66 -9.43 -0.79
CA ASN A 195 -12.75 -8.62 -0.02
C ASN A 195 -11.91 -7.72 -0.92
N ALA A 196 -11.50 -6.60 -0.35
CA ALA A 196 -10.50 -5.69 -0.89
C ALA A 196 -9.52 -5.32 0.22
N TYR A 197 -8.31 -4.95 -0.18
CA TYR A 197 -7.21 -4.79 0.75
C TYR A 197 -6.46 -3.48 0.50
N VAL A 198 -5.99 -2.89 1.60
CA VAL A 198 -4.93 -1.89 1.58
C VAL A 198 -3.76 -2.45 2.35
N PHE A 199 -2.58 -2.43 1.76
CA PHE A 199 -1.35 -2.86 2.39
C PHE A 199 -0.43 -1.65 2.57
N ASP A 200 -0.05 -1.37 3.80
CA ASP A 200 0.88 -0.30 4.15
C ASP A 200 2.05 -0.87 4.96
N PHE A 201 3.19 -0.21 4.88
CA PHE A 201 4.45 -0.70 5.44
C PHE A 201 5.09 0.30 6.42
N ASP A 202 4.30 1.25 6.92
CA ASP A 202 4.67 2.19 7.98
C ASP A 202 3.53 2.31 8.99
N PRO A 203 3.49 1.44 10.02
CA PRO A 203 2.40 1.38 10.99
C PRO A 203 2.16 2.70 11.72
N ALA A 204 3.20 3.39 12.16
CA ALA A 204 3.06 4.63 12.91
C ALA A 204 2.33 5.70 12.09
N ARG A 205 2.75 5.91 10.82
CA ARG A 205 2.07 6.84 9.92
C ARG A 205 0.65 6.39 9.56
N THR A 206 0.48 5.11 9.25
CA THR A 206 -0.82 4.53 8.88
C THR A 206 -1.86 4.73 9.97
N LEU A 207 -1.51 4.43 11.21
CA LEU A 207 -2.45 4.52 12.34
C LEU A 207 -2.74 5.98 12.72
N LEU A 208 -1.76 6.87 12.60
CA LEU A 208 -2.00 8.31 12.78
C LEU A 208 -2.99 8.86 11.72
N ILE A 209 -2.81 8.49 10.46
CA ILE A 209 -3.73 8.87 9.37
C ILE A 209 -5.13 8.30 9.62
N TYR A 210 -5.22 7.06 10.05
CA TYR A 210 -6.47 6.38 10.35
C TYR A 210 -7.22 7.09 11.49
N GLU A 211 -6.53 7.41 12.57
CA GLU A 211 -7.08 8.17 13.70
C GLU A 211 -7.59 9.54 13.25
N GLN A 212 -6.77 10.30 12.53
CA GLN A 212 -7.15 11.63 12.04
C GLN A 212 -8.39 11.56 11.15
N PHE A 213 -8.42 10.63 10.21
CA PHE A 213 -9.58 10.46 9.34
C PHE A 213 -10.85 10.12 10.12
N ALA A 214 -10.78 9.17 11.07
CA ALA A 214 -11.92 8.79 11.89
C ALA A 214 -12.48 9.98 12.67
N ASN A 215 -11.61 10.82 13.22
CA ASN A 215 -12.00 11.97 14.02
C ASN A 215 -12.48 13.16 13.17
N ASP A 216 -11.98 13.32 11.94
CA ASP A 216 -12.41 14.37 11.02
C ASP A 216 -13.79 14.12 10.40
N LEU A 217 -14.34 12.92 10.54
CA LEU A 217 -15.71 12.60 10.13
C LEU A 217 -16.79 13.24 11.02
N SER A 218 -16.44 13.74 12.21
CA SER A 218 -17.34 14.42 13.14
C SER A 218 -16.86 15.84 13.43
N GLN A 219 -17.80 16.79 13.47
CA GLN A 219 -17.48 18.17 13.84
C GLN A 219 -17.00 18.32 15.30
N ASP A 220 -17.42 17.39 16.18
CA ASP A 220 -17.10 17.42 17.61
C ASP A 220 -15.63 17.02 17.87
N THR A 221 -15.06 16.18 17.02
CA THR A 221 -13.67 15.67 17.14
C THR A 221 -12.74 16.15 16.05
N ALA A 222 -13.26 16.81 15.02
CA ALA A 222 -12.44 17.32 13.91
C ALA A 222 -11.34 18.28 14.36
N SER A 223 -10.18 18.19 13.68
CA SER A 223 -9.01 19.02 13.96
C SER A 223 -8.48 18.88 15.38
N GLY A 224 -8.58 17.69 15.96
CA GLY A 224 -8.02 17.38 17.28
C GLY A 224 -8.89 17.82 18.46
N LYS A 225 -10.17 18.18 18.21
CA LYS A 225 -11.15 18.43 19.25
C LYS A 225 -11.66 17.15 19.91
N GLY A 226 -12.51 17.30 20.91
CA GLY A 226 -13.10 16.19 21.65
C GLY A 226 -12.17 15.60 22.71
N ASP A 227 -12.74 14.82 23.62
CA ASP A 227 -11.97 14.07 24.59
C ASP A 227 -11.53 12.70 24.06
N THR A 228 -10.71 12.00 24.82
CA THR A 228 -10.16 10.70 24.42
C THR A 228 -11.23 9.65 24.19
N GLU A 229 -12.32 9.64 24.97
CA GLU A 229 -13.38 8.66 24.82
C GLU A 229 -14.23 8.92 23.57
N GLU A 230 -14.50 10.18 23.23
CA GLU A 230 -15.19 10.57 22.00
C GLU A 230 -14.35 10.17 20.77
N ARG A 231 -13.05 10.47 20.79
CA ARG A 231 -12.11 10.11 19.72
C ARG A 231 -12.01 8.59 19.56
N LYS A 232 -11.91 7.86 20.66
CA LYS A 232 -11.89 6.39 20.67
C LYS A 232 -13.17 5.78 20.07
N ALA A 233 -14.34 6.36 20.38
CA ALA A 233 -15.60 5.91 19.84
C ALA A 233 -15.66 6.07 18.31
N HIS A 234 -15.15 7.17 17.75
CA HIS A 234 -15.10 7.38 16.30
C HIS A 234 -14.13 6.41 15.60
N ILE A 235 -12.98 6.12 16.22
CA ILE A 235 -12.05 5.10 15.72
C ILE A 235 -12.74 3.74 15.70
N GLN A 236 -13.43 3.35 16.78
CA GLN A 236 -14.13 2.08 16.84
C GLN A 236 -15.24 1.97 15.80
N ASN A 237 -15.97 3.04 15.54
CA ASN A 237 -16.97 3.08 14.49
C ASN A 237 -16.36 2.86 13.10
N LEU A 238 -15.24 3.50 12.81
CA LEU A 238 -14.55 3.30 11.54
C LEU A 238 -14.00 1.86 11.41
N LEU A 239 -13.45 1.28 12.48
CA LEU A 239 -12.96 -0.10 12.50
C LEU A 239 -14.04 -1.14 12.18
N ASN A 240 -15.31 -0.86 12.46
CA ASN A 240 -16.44 -1.73 12.09
C ASN A 240 -16.65 -1.82 10.57
N PHE A 241 -16.26 -0.79 9.82
CA PHE A 241 -16.40 -0.72 8.36
C PHE A 241 -15.08 -0.91 7.60
N PHE A 242 -13.99 -0.55 8.23
CA PHE A 242 -12.65 -0.60 7.69
C PHE A 242 -11.70 -1.15 8.74
N PRO A 243 -11.71 -2.48 8.98
CA PRO A 243 -10.86 -3.11 9.98
C PRO A 243 -9.38 -2.94 9.65
N VAL A 244 -8.58 -2.80 10.70
CA VAL A 244 -7.12 -2.69 10.63
C VAL A 244 -6.50 -3.92 11.27
N ILE A 245 -5.57 -4.54 10.56
CA ILE A 245 -4.77 -5.68 11.00
C ILE A 245 -3.32 -5.22 11.05
N GLY A 246 -2.68 -5.37 12.18
CA GLY A 246 -1.28 -4.99 12.39
C GLY A 246 -0.48 -6.10 13.04
N GLU A 247 0.83 -5.92 13.14
CA GLU A 247 1.72 -6.85 13.81
C GLU A 247 1.74 -6.59 15.31
N ASP A 248 1.70 -7.67 16.11
CA ASP A 248 1.98 -7.62 17.54
C ASP A 248 3.50 -7.70 17.82
N GLU A 249 3.86 -7.77 19.11
CA GLU A 249 5.26 -7.85 19.55
C GLU A 249 5.97 -9.14 19.10
N GLU A 250 5.20 -10.22 18.85
CA GLU A 250 5.71 -11.48 18.33
C GLU A 250 5.77 -11.54 16.80
N GLY A 251 5.29 -10.50 16.10
CA GLY A 251 5.25 -10.42 14.62
C GLY A 251 4.03 -11.12 14.01
N GLU A 252 3.03 -11.46 14.82
CA GLU A 252 1.78 -12.04 14.34
C GLU A 252 0.78 -10.98 13.93
N MET A 253 0.05 -11.23 12.84
CA MET A 253 -0.97 -10.31 12.33
C MET A 253 -2.26 -10.44 13.13
N ILE A 254 -2.64 -9.38 13.84
CA ILE A 254 -3.82 -9.33 14.70
C ILE A 254 -4.75 -8.18 14.36
N PRO A 255 -6.08 -8.33 14.53
CA PRO A 255 -7.00 -7.20 14.45
C PRO A 255 -6.70 -6.16 15.54
N LEU A 256 -6.66 -4.89 15.16
CA LEU A 256 -6.46 -3.79 16.10
C LEU A 256 -7.80 -3.24 16.60
N ASP A 257 -7.85 -2.88 17.88
CA ASP A 257 -8.94 -2.13 18.49
C ASP A 257 -8.60 -0.62 18.58
N ALA A 258 -9.55 0.18 19.04
CA ALA A 258 -9.37 1.63 19.13
C ALA A 258 -8.25 2.01 20.13
N GLU A 259 -8.03 1.26 21.19
CA GLU A 259 -6.94 1.52 22.14
C GLU A 259 -5.57 1.32 21.50
N LYS A 260 -5.41 0.24 20.74
CA LYS A 260 -4.16 -0.05 20.02
C LYS A 260 -3.88 0.99 18.95
N VAL A 261 -4.90 1.50 18.26
CA VAL A 261 -4.74 2.59 17.29
C VAL A 261 -4.28 3.88 17.96
N LEU A 262 -4.77 4.18 19.18
CA LEU A 262 -4.42 5.39 19.93
C LEU A 262 -3.07 5.30 20.67
N SER A 263 -2.53 4.10 20.88
CA SER A 263 -1.33 3.89 21.72
C SER A 263 0.00 4.12 21.00
N ILE A 264 -0.03 4.64 19.76
CA ILE A 264 1.15 4.82 18.91
C ILE A 264 1.66 6.24 18.91
#